data_830e50dc130c67a3101813979956b100
#
_entry.id   830e50dc130c67a3101813979956b100
#
_cell.length_a   1.000
_cell.length_b   1.000
_cell.length_c   1.000
_cell.angle_alpha   90.00
_cell.angle_beta   90.00
_cell.angle_gamma   90.00
#
_symmetry.space_group_name_H-M   'P 1'
#
loop_
_entity.id
_entity.type
_entity.pdbx_description
1 polymer ?
#
loop_
_entity_poly.entity_id
_entity_poly.type
_entity_poly.pdbx_seq_one_letter_code
_entity_poly.pdbx_strand_id
1 'polypeptide(L)'
;MTDCVTRTGDDKTMWLVTLPEIITNNSTRQEENLVVILSREESWGPTSDHFPDGLYRVSCIMTLYLADTEQTKTQTFTAIYWPQLKALHLFTDEFRLERRLQGLGLGSWITQQFVLWARGLPPATLVLPIEISRVDEENEENKIRRDRLWHAMGFRFPAGETSSMPLRADELQLPRGRCSTLRVEPLVSAVRRLEDCYRGLQEKIVQLEGKKRSQKQLITSLQNRPFYHLLHRKGGLLPDEKCDALPLRAEKLSLPQ
;
A
#
# COMPACT_ATOMS: atom_id res chain seq x y z
N MET A 1 13.10 3.13 -40.38
CA MET A 1 12.86 3.37 -38.94
C MET A 1 12.94 2.01 -38.29
N THR A 2 14.03 1.76 -37.57
CA THR A 2 14.22 0.50 -36.84
C THR A 2 13.47 0.63 -35.51
N ASP A 3 12.48 -0.23 -35.32
CA ASP A 3 11.60 -0.16 -34.16
C ASP A 3 12.37 -0.38 -32.85
N CYS A 4 12.23 0.56 -31.92
CA CYS A 4 12.70 0.40 -30.56
C CYS A 4 11.82 -0.63 -29.85
N VAL A 5 12.42 -1.70 -29.33
CA VAL A 5 11.69 -2.76 -28.61
C VAL A 5 11.78 -2.48 -27.11
N THR A 6 10.65 -2.32 -26.45
CA THR A 6 10.57 -2.27 -25.00
C THR A 6 10.32 -3.67 -24.46
N ARG A 7 11.17 -4.12 -23.56
CA ARG A 7 11.01 -5.39 -22.83
C ARG A 7 10.71 -5.07 -21.37
N THR A 8 9.59 -5.58 -20.90
CA THR A 8 9.32 -5.57 -19.45
C THR A 8 10.08 -6.75 -18.86
N GLY A 9 10.98 -6.48 -17.95
CA GLY A 9 11.67 -7.53 -17.20
C GLY A 9 10.68 -8.33 -16.36
N ASP A 10 10.94 -9.62 -16.17
CA ASP A 10 10.13 -10.49 -15.31
C ASP A 10 10.27 -10.12 -13.82
N ASP A 11 11.19 -9.23 -13.47
CA ASP A 11 11.46 -8.77 -12.11
C ASP A 11 10.39 -7.75 -11.65
N LYS A 12 9.20 -8.27 -11.35
CA LYS A 12 8.15 -7.49 -10.69
C LYS A 12 8.14 -7.81 -9.21
N THR A 13 8.31 -6.78 -8.39
CA THR A 13 8.10 -6.91 -6.95
C THR A 13 6.76 -6.30 -6.58
N MET A 14 5.96 -7.05 -5.84
CA MET A 14 4.61 -6.63 -5.46
C MET A 14 4.46 -6.67 -3.94
N TRP A 15 3.85 -5.62 -3.40
CA TRP A 15 3.57 -5.51 -1.97
C TRP A 15 2.11 -5.17 -1.71
N LEU A 16 1.63 -5.62 -0.58
CA LEU A 16 0.48 -5.04 0.09
C LEU A 16 1.01 -4.03 1.11
N VAL A 17 0.60 -2.77 0.95
CA VAL A 17 0.96 -1.69 1.87
C VAL A 17 -0.29 -1.29 2.63
N THR A 18 -0.30 -1.49 3.93
CA THR A 18 -1.39 -1.08 4.81
C THR A 18 -1.06 0.26 5.44
N LEU A 19 -1.90 1.24 5.17
CA LEU A 19 -1.85 2.56 5.79
C LEU A 19 -2.57 2.51 7.14
N PRO A 20 -2.01 3.12 8.20
CA PRO A 20 -2.60 3.08 9.53
C PRO A 20 -3.93 3.82 9.58
N GLU A 21 -4.79 3.39 10.48
CA GLU A 21 -5.96 4.16 10.89
C GLU A 21 -5.51 5.49 11.54
N ILE A 22 -6.13 6.59 11.12
CA ILE A 22 -5.86 7.90 11.72
C ILE A 22 -7.15 8.41 12.33
N ILE A 23 -7.11 8.60 13.64
CA ILE A 23 -8.19 9.22 14.40
C ILE A 23 -7.78 10.68 14.66
N THR A 24 -8.51 11.61 14.05
CA THR A 24 -8.40 13.03 14.35
C THR A 24 -9.67 13.48 15.07
N ASN A 25 -9.61 14.64 15.75
CA ASN A 25 -10.77 15.17 16.49
C ASN A 25 -12.05 15.32 15.63
N ASN A 26 -11.91 15.43 14.31
CA ASN A 26 -13.02 15.71 13.39
C ASN A 26 -13.25 14.59 12.35
N SER A 27 -12.38 13.58 12.26
CA SER A 27 -12.54 12.51 11.28
C SER A 27 -11.78 11.27 11.70
N THR A 28 -12.37 10.11 11.46
CA THR A 28 -11.70 8.81 11.55
C THR A 28 -11.43 8.33 10.13
N ARG A 29 -10.17 8.15 9.80
CA ARG A 29 -9.77 7.48 8.58
C ARG A 29 -9.54 6.01 8.90
N GLN A 30 -10.27 5.15 8.23
CA GLN A 30 -10.09 3.69 8.36
C GLN A 30 -8.75 3.25 7.79
N GLU A 31 -8.29 2.08 8.23
CA GLU A 31 -7.16 1.37 7.64
C GLU A 31 -7.40 1.18 6.14
N GLU A 32 -6.42 1.53 5.31
CA GLU A 32 -6.51 1.43 3.86
C GLU A 32 -5.38 0.55 3.32
N ASN A 33 -5.73 -0.36 2.43
CA ASN A 33 -4.79 -1.27 1.79
C ASN A 33 -4.51 -0.82 0.36
N LEU A 34 -3.23 -0.75 0.01
CA LEU A 34 -2.75 -0.44 -1.33
C LEU A 34 -1.99 -1.64 -1.89
N VAL A 35 -2.21 -1.95 -3.15
CA VAL A 35 -1.30 -2.84 -3.88
C VAL A 35 -0.27 -1.97 -4.59
N VAL A 36 1.00 -2.26 -4.36
CA VAL A 36 2.11 -1.54 -4.98
C VAL A 36 2.93 -2.50 -5.81
N ILE A 37 3.19 -2.12 -7.05
CA ILE A 37 3.99 -2.90 -8.00
C ILE A 37 5.19 -2.07 -8.43
N LEU A 38 6.38 -2.63 -8.24
CA LEU A 38 7.63 -2.12 -8.81
C LEU A 38 8.00 -3.00 -10.00
N SER A 39 8.18 -2.41 -11.16
CA SER A 39 8.61 -3.08 -12.38
C SER A 39 9.83 -2.41 -12.98
N ARG A 40 10.63 -3.20 -13.69
CA ARG A 40 11.74 -2.73 -14.49
C ARG A 40 11.40 -2.92 -15.96
N GLU A 41 11.60 -1.89 -16.75
CA GLU A 41 11.44 -1.92 -18.20
C GLU A 41 12.76 -1.53 -18.87
N GLU A 42 13.14 -2.28 -19.89
CA GLU A 42 14.32 -2.03 -20.68
C GLU A 42 13.91 -1.68 -22.11
N SER A 43 14.48 -0.61 -22.64
CA SER A 43 14.27 -0.21 -24.02
C SER A 43 15.54 -0.48 -24.81
N TRP A 44 15.40 -1.27 -25.86
CA TRP A 44 16.47 -1.71 -26.73
C TRP A 44 16.28 -1.09 -28.11
N GLY A 45 17.38 -0.61 -28.68
CA GLY A 45 17.43 -0.09 -30.06
C GLY A 45 18.47 -0.84 -30.88
N PRO A 46 18.65 -0.45 -32.14
CA PRO A 46 19.70 -1.00 -32.97
C PRO A 46 21.07 -0.71 -32.37
N THR A 47 21.96 -1.69 -32.43
CA THR A 47 23.34 -1.51 -32.02
C THR A 47 24.03 -0.47 -32.88
N SER A 48 24.79 0.42 -32.28
CA SER A 48 25.59 1.45 -32.93
C SER A 48 26.82 1.75 -32.08
N ASP A 49 27.73 2.57 -32.61
CA ASP A 49 28.90 3.02 -31.84
C ASP A 49 28.52 3.71 -30.51
N HIS A 50 27.34 4.33 -30.46
CA HIS A 50 26.80 4.95 -29.26
C HIS A 50 26.01 3.97 -28.36
N PHE A 51 25.51 2.88 -28.92
CA PHE A 51 24.74 1.85 -28.23
C PHE A 51 25.25 0.44 -28.58
N PRO A 52 26.48 0.09 -28.16
CA PRO A 52 27.12 -1.16 -28.56
C PRO A 52 26.29 -2.39 -28.12
N ASP A 53 25.63 -2.30 -26.99
CA ASP A 53 24.77 -3.39 -26.46
C ASP A 53 23.31 -3.24 -26.90
N GLY A 54 22.97 -2.16 -27.61
CA GLY A 54 21.58 -1.86 -27.98
C GLY A 54 20.69 -1.40 -26.81
N LEU A 55 21.13 -1.50 -25.56
CA LEU A 55 20.39 -1.03 -24.40
C LEU A 55 20.52 0.49 -24.27
N TYR A 56 19.43 1.20 -24.42
CA TYR A 56 19.49 2.65 -24.40
C TYR A 56 18.79 3.29 -23.21
N ARG A 57 17.83 2.59 -22.59
CA ARG A 57 17.09 3.10 -21.43
C ARG A 57 16.65 1.96 -20.51
N VAL A 58 16.76 2.18 -19.21
CA VAL A 58 16.18 1.33 -18.17
C VAL A 58 15.25 2.20 -17.32
N SER A 59 13.99 1.84 -17.26
CA SER A 59 12.99 2.52 -16.44
C SER A 59 12.66 1.65 -15.23
N CYS A 60 12.64 2.27 -14.06
CA CYS A 60 12.08 1.69 -12.83
C CYS A 60 10.75 2.37 -12.58
N ILE A 61 9.68 1.60 -12.59
CA ILE A 61 8.31 2.10 -12.54
C ILE A 61 7.62 1.54 -11.31
N MET A 62 7.12 2.42 -10.45
CA MET A 62 6.30 2.03 -9.31
C MET A 62 4.87 2.50 -9.51
N THR A 63 3.93 1.55 -9.50
CA THR A 63 2.51 1.83 -9.63
C THR A 63 1.79 1.48 -8.33
N LEU A 64 1.05 2.44 -7.80
CA LEU A 64 0.16 2.29 -6.66
C LEU A 64 -1.25 2.07 -7.18
N TYR A 65 -1.90 1.01 -6.72
CA TYR A 65 -3.30 0.72 -6.99
C TYR A 65 -4.10 1.01 -5.73
N LEU A 66 -4.96 2.02 -5.84
CA LEU A 66 -5.84 2.43 -4.76
C LEU A 66 -7.21 1.81 -4.99
N ALA A 67 -7.64 0.97 -4.06
CA ALA A 67 -9.01 0.46 -4.08
C ALA A 67 -9.95 1.60 -3.66
N ASP A 68 -10.72 2.12 -4.60
CA ASP A 68 -11.85 2.99 -4.30
C ASP A 68 -13.14 2.23 -4.60
N THR A 69 -14.23 2.54 -3.91
CA THR A 69 -15.49 1.80 -3.97
C THR A 69 -16.11 1.71 -5.37
N GLU A 70 -15.72 2.62 -6.27
CA GLU A 70 -16.31 2.67 -7.62
C GLU A 70 -15.27 2.55 -8.75
N GLN A 71 -14.00 2.90 -8.52
CA GLN A 71 -12.96 2.84 -9.56
C GLN A 71 -11.58 2.61 -8.95
N THR A 72 -10.79 1.75 -9.61
CA THR A 72 -9.38 1.61 -9.27
C THR A 72 -8.62 2.83 -9.78
N LYS A 73 -8.14 3.66 -8.86
CA LYS A 73 -7.22 4.75 -9.19
C LYS A 73 -5.79 4.25 -9.15
N THR A 74 -5.00 4.71 -10.10
CA THR A 74 -3.57 4.40 -10.14
C THR A 74 -2.74 5.66 -10.03
N GLN A 75 -1.62 5.57 -9.32
CA GLN A 75 -0.60 6.61 -9.28
C GLN A 75 0.74 5.98 -9.60
N THR A 76 1.46 6.55 -10.56
CA THR A 76 2.71 5.97 -11.06
C THR A 76 3.86 6.95 -10.84
N PHE A 77 5.01 6.39 -10.45
CA PHE A 77 6.28 7.11 -10.31
C PHE A 77 7.32 6.39 -11.15
N THR A 78 8.14 7.15 -11.86
CA THR A 78 9.12 6.59 -12.80
C THR A 78 10.49 7.21 -12.58
N ALA A 79 11.51 6.36 -12.53
CA ALA A 79 12.90 6.76 -12.64
C ALA A 79 13.50 6.18 -13.92
N ILE A 80 14.37 6.93 -14.60
CA ILE A 80 14.97 6.53 -15.88
C ILE A 80 16.48 6.59 -15.77
N TYR A 81 17.14 5.50 -16.13
CA TYR A 81 18.57 5.40 -16.27
C TYR A 81 18.95 5.28 -17.75
N TRP A 82 19.88 6.10 -18.19
CA TRP A 82 20.50 6.04 -19.51
C TRP A 82 21.93 5.46 -19.38
N PRO A 83 22.15 4.20 -19.75
CA PRO A 83 23.45 3.55 -19.57
C PRO A 83 24.61 4.28 -20.24
N GLN A 84 24.38 4.81 -21.44
CA GLN A 84 25.41 5.49 -22.24
C GLN A 84 25.85 6.81 -21.63
N LEU A 85 24.90 7.54 -21.09
CA LEU A 85 25.16 8.82 -20.42
C LEU A 85 25.62 8.62 -18.97
N LYS A 86 25.50 7.39 -18.45
CA LYS A 86 25.68 7.08 -17.04
C LYS A 86 24.87 8.05 -16.16
N ALA A 87 23.68 8.39 -16.63
CA ALA A 87 22.81 9.39 -16.01
C ALA A 87 21.50 8.76 -15.54
N LEU A 88 21.07 9.15 -14.37
CA LEU A 88 19.82 8.74 -13.74
C LEU A 88 18.95 9.96 -13.49
N HIS A 89 17.73 9.95 -13.96
CA HIS A 89 16.68 10.90 -13.58
C HIS A 89 15.74 10.19 -12.60
N LEU A 90 15.77 10.61 -11.35
CA LEU A 90 14.80 10.19 -10.35
C LEU A 90 13.53 11.02 -10.51
N PHE A 91 12.39 10.35 -10.70
CA PHE A 91 11.08 10.98 -10.82
C PHE A 91 10.97 11.96 -12.03
N THR A 92 10.74 11.37 -13.19
CA THR A 92 10.56 12.10 -14.45
C THR A 92 9.33 13.01 -14.44
N ASP A 93 8.38 12.70 -13.55
CA ASP A 93 7.17 13.48 -13.32
C ASP A 93 7.17 14.05 -11.90
N GLU A 94 6.25 14.95 -11.62
CA GLU A 94 6.09 15.54 -10.30
C GLU A 94 5.89 14.46 -9.22
N PHE A 95 6.84 14.33 -8.30
CA PHE A 95 6.72 13.39 -7.18
C PHE A 95 5.72 13.93 -6.16
N ARG A 96 4.45 13.74 -6.46
CA ARG A 96 3.35 14.21 -5.62
C ARG A 96 2.38 13.07 -5.32
N LEU A 97 2.28 12.69 -4.06
CA LEU A 97 1.26 11.77 -3.60
C LEU A 97 -0.11 12.47 -3.53
N GLU A 98 -1.17 11.72 -3.81
CA GLU A 98 -2.53 12.18 -3.50
C GLU A 98 -2.60 12.69 -2.05
N ARG A 99 -3.36 13.77 -1.84
CA ARG A 99 -3.44 14.44 -0.54
C ARG A 99 -3.78 13.49 0.61
N ARG A 100 -4.65 12.52 0.36
CA ARG A 100 -5.04 11.50 1.35
C ARG A 100 -3.91 10.55 1.74
N LEU A 101 -2.89 10.38 0.92
CA LEU A 101 -1.74 9.49 1.14
C LEU A 101 -0.54 10.20 1.75
N GLN A 102 -0.63 11.52 1.89
CA GLN A 102 0.48 12.32 2.42
C GLN A 102 0.58 12.20 3.95
N GLY A 103 1.79 12.36 4.46
CA GLY A 103 2.05 12.39 5.91
C GLY A 103 2.11 11.02 6.60
N LEU A 104 1.85 9.92 5.88
CA LEU A 104 1.78 8.55 6.40
C LEU A 104 3.10 7.77 6.29
N GLY A 105 4.16 8.39 5.77
CA GLY A 105 5.43 7.71 5.53
C GLY A 105 5.52 7.03 4.15
N LEU A 106 4.43 6.96 3.40
CA LEU A 106 4.39 6.29 2.09
C LEU A 106 5.39 6.91 1.10
N GLY A 107 5.49 8.25 1.02
CA GLY A 107 6.47 8.93 0.18
C GLY A 107 7.91 8.54 0.54
N SER A 108 8.25 8.48 1.82
CA SER A 108 9.57 8.03 2.27
C SER A 108 9.85 6.58 1.91
N TRP A 109 8.86 5.71 2.00
CA TRP A 109 9.00 4.31 1.62
C TRP A 109 9.19 4.16 0.09
N ILE A 110 8.39 4.86 -0.72
CA ILE A 110 8.54 4.87 -2.19
C ILE A 110 9.95 5.33 -2.57
N THR A 111 10.41 6.45 -2.03
CA THR A 111 11.75 6.97 -2.32
C THR A 111 12.86 6.02 -1.87
N GLN A 112 12.69 5.30 -0.76
CA GLN A 112 13.62 4.24 -0.37
C GLN A 112 13.76 3.16 -1.44
N GLN A 113 12.64 2.71 -2.06
CA GLN A 113 12.70 1.69 -3.10
C GLN A 113 13.46 2.19 -4.33
N PHE A 114 13.23 3.42 -4.76
CA PHE A 114 13.98 4.03 -5.87
C PHE A 114 15.45 4.23 -5.54
N VAL A 115 15.80 4.64 -4.33
CA VAL A 115 17.19 4.76 -3.89
C VAL A 115 17.87 3.40 -3.86
N LEU A 116 17.20 2.34 -3.37
CA LEU A 116 17.74 0.98 -3.37
C LEU A 116 18.03 0.50 -4.80
N TRP A 117 17.11 0.74 -5.73
CA TRP A 117 17.31 0.44 -7.14
C TRP A 117 18.47 1.26 -7.73
N ALA A 118 18.50 2.57 -7.49
CA ALA A 118 19.54 3.47 -8.00
C ALA A 118 20.94 3.10 -7.51
N ARG A 119 21.08 2.70 -6.25
CA ARG A 119 22.35 2.23 -5.68
C ARG A 119 22.85 0.90 -6.25
N GLY A 120 21.98 0.15 -6.93
CA GLY A 120 22.33 -1.03 -7.70
C GLY A 120 22.90 -0.71 -9.09
N LEU A 121 22.84 0.55 -9.54
CA LEU A 121 23.44 1.02 -10.79
C LEU A 121 24.95 1.21 -10.62
N PRO A 122 25.73 1.34 -11.73
CA PRO A 122 27.16 1.62 -11.65
C PRO A 122 27.44 2.84 -10.75
N PRO A 123 28.43 2.77 -9.82
CA PRO A 123 28.68 3.82 -8.82
C PRO A 123 28.94 5.21 -9.43
N ALA A 124 29.52 5.25 -10.65
CA ALA A 124 29.77 6.49 -11.37
C ALA A 124 28.53 7.10 -12.06
N THR A 125 27.34 6.53 -11.84
CA THR A 125 26.09 7.06 -12.40
C THR A 125 25.78 8.42 -11.78
N LEU A 126 25.62 9.43 -12.64
CA LEU A 126 25.25 10.78 -12.25
C LEU A 126 23.73 10.83 -12.05
N VAL A 127 23.29 11.21 -10.87
CA VAL A 127 21.88 11.54 -10.61
C VAL A 127 21.66 13.00 -11.04
N LEU A 128 20.76 13.17 -12.01
CA LEU A 128 20.43 14.50 -12.52
C LEU A 128 19.76 15.34 -11.42
N PRO A 129 19.95 16.67 -11.47
CA PRO A 129 19.28 17.57 -10.55
C PRO A 129 17.77 17.36 -10.55
N ILE A 130 17.17 17.44 -9.39
CA ILE A 130 15.71 17.50 -9.24
C ILE A 130 15.27 18.94 -9.10
N GLU A 131 14.10 19.25 -9.63
CA GLU A 131 13.51 20.58 -9.49
C GLU A 131 12.38 20.56 -8.46
N ILE A 132 12.40 21.53 -7.57
CA ILE A 132 11.37 21.71 -6.56
C ILE A 132 10.24 22.56 -7.15
N SER A 133 9.01 22.04 -7.08
CA SER A 133 7.83 22.81 -7.50
C SER A 133 7.61 24.02 -6.58
N ARG A 134 7.45 25.20 -7.17
CA ARG A 134 7.10 26.42 -6.44
C ARG A 134 5.70 26.41 -5.86
N VAL A 135 4.82 25.57 -6.40
CA VAL A 135 3.44 25.42 -5.91
C VAL A 135 3.41 24.94 -4.44
N ASP A 136 4.41 24.16 -4.03
CA ASP A 136 4.52 23.71 -2.63
C ASP A 136 4.97 24.82 -1.67
N GLU A 137 5.47 25.94 -2.18
CA GLU A 137 5.89 27.07 -1.35
C GLU A 137 4.72 27.86 -0.74
N GLU A 138 3.52 27.70 -1.30
CA GLU A 138 2.30 28.31 -0.76
C GLU A 138 1.87 27.70 0.58
N ASN A 139 2.34 26.50 0.90
CA ASN A 139 2.05 25.82 2.16
C ASN A 139 3.34 25.42 2.86
N GLU A 140 3.64 26.10 3.97
CA GLU A 140 4.88 25.89 4.73
C GLU A 140 5.05 24.44 5.23
N GLU A 141 3.97 23.76 5.61
CA GLU A 141 4.06 22.35 6.03
C GLU A 141 4.44 21.43 4.87
N ASN A 142 3.93 21.68 3.66
CA ASN A 142 4.27 20.93 2.45
C ASN A 142 5.73 21.14 2.10
N LYS A 143 6.18 22.41 2.12
CA LYS A 143 7.57 22.79 1.89
C LYS A 143 8.52 22.07 2.84
N ILE A 144 8.27 22.15 4.15
CA ILE A 144 9.10 21.48 5.17
C ILE A 144 9.15 19.96 4.93
N ARG A 145 8.01 19.33 4.59
CA ARG A 145 7.97 17.88 4.33
C ARG A 145 8.76 17.51 3.09
N ARG A 146 8.60 18.26 2.01
CA ARG A 146 9.31 18.10 0.76
C ARG A 146 10.80 18.24 0.94
N ASP A 147 11.24 19.35 1.53
CA ASP A 147 12.65 19.66 1.72
C ASP A 147 13.33 18.62 2.62
N ARG A 148 12.64 18.19 3.69
CA ARG A 148 13.11 17.11 4.56
C ARG A 148 13.31 15.80 3.78
N LEU A 149 12.41 15.45 2.86
CA LEU A 149 12.51 14.23 2.06
C LEU A 149 13.75 14.28 1.16
N TRP A 150 13.92 15.36 0.40
CA TRP A 150 15.03 15.50 -0.53
C TRP A 150 16.38 15.58 0.16
N HIS A 151 16.48 16.35 1.25
CA HIS A 151 17.70 16.39 2.05
C HIS A 151 18.04 15.02 2.68
N ALA A 152 17.04 14.28 3.12
CA ALA A 152 17.24 12.94 3.66
C ALA A 152 17.75 11.94 2.61
N MET A 153 17.52 12.21 1.33
CA MET A 153 18.08 11.43 0.20
C MET A 153 19.48 11.88 -0.20
N GLY A 154 20.01 12.97 0.36
CA GLY A 154 21.34 13.51 0.06
C GLY A 154 21.34 14.68 -0.91
N PHE A 155 20.18 15.10 -1.43
CA PHE A 155 20.13 16.26 -2.33
C PHE A 155 20.44 17.55 -1.59
N ARG A 156 21.15 18.45 -2.26
CA ARG A 156 21.52 19.78 -1.75
C ARG A 156 21.01 20.83 -2.72
N PHE A 157 20.38 21.86 -2.19
CA PHE A 157 19.87 22.99 -2.97
C PHE A 157 20.68 24.23 -2.61
N PRO A 158 21.30 24.92 -3.61
CA PRO A 158 21.92 26.21 -3.39
C PRO A 158 20.89 27.21 -2.87
N ALA A 159 21.36 28.19 -2.13
CA ALA A 159 20.48 29.21 -1.54
C ALA A 159 19.74 30.00 -2.64
N GLY A 160 18.40 29.97 -2.58
CA GLY A 160 17.53 30.65 -3.56
C GLY A 160 17.29 29.89 -4.86
N GLU A 161 17.86 28.69 -5.03
CA GLU A 161 17.62 27.86 -6.21
C GLU A 161 16.57 26.80 -5.95
N THR A 162 15.79 26.47 -6.97
CA THR A 162 14.80 25.39 -6.95
C THR A 162 15.36 24.07 -7.50
N SER A 163 16.53 24.13 -8.15
CA SER A 163 17.23 22.99 -8.71
C SER A 163 18.31 22.48 -7.75
N SER A 164 18.38 21.18 -7.54
CA SER A 164 19.41 20.59 -6.69
C SER A 164 20.75 20.54 -7.41
N MET A 165 21.82 20.42 -6.63
CA MET A 165 23.11 20.01 -7.16
C MET A 165 23.04 18.55 -7.64
N PRO A 166 23.75 18.19 -8.73
CA PRO A 166 23.89 16.80 -9.12
C PRO A 166 24.66 16.02 -8.06
N LEU A 167 24.34 14.73 -7.91
CA LEU A 167 25.07 13.81 -7.03
C LEU A 167 25.25 12.47 -7.72
N ARG A 168 26.09 11.61 -7.15
CA ARG A 168 26.29 10.27 -7.69
C ARG A 168 25.31 9.28 -7.07
N ALA A 169 25.02 8.19 -7.79
CA ALA A 169 24.09 7.16 -7.30
C ALA A 169 24.55 6.51 -5.97
N ASP A 170 25.85 6.38 -5.75
CA ASP A 170 26.44 5.87 -4.51
C ASP A 170 26.38 6.88 -3.34
N GLU A 171 26.17 8.16 -3.62
CA GLU A 171 25.98 9.22 -2.61
C GLU A 171 24.53 9.34 -2.14
N LEU A 172 23.57 8.75 -2.88
CA LEU A 172 22.18 8.71 -2.46
C LEU A 172 22.03 8.07 -1.08
N GLN A 173 21.28 8.68 -0.21
CA GLN A 173 21.00 8.20 1.14
C GLN A 173 19.60 7.62 1.24
N LEU A 174 19.47 6.55 2.02
CA LEU A 174 18.15 6.03 2.36
C LEU A 174 17.46 7.00 3.33
N PRO A 175 16.31 7.57 2.96
CA PRO A 175 15.62 8.48 3.86
C PRO A 175 15.26 7.77 5.15
N ARG A 176 15.77 8.28 6.26
CA ARG A 176 15.45 7.83 7.62
C ARG A 176 14.09 8.40 8.02
N GLY A 177 13.04 7.90 7.41
CA GLY A 177 11.68 8.42 7.62
C GLY A 177 10.81 7.48 8.44
N ARG A 178 9.62 7.96 8.80
CA ARG A 178 8.59 7.25 9.57
C ARG A 178 7.94 6.10 8.78
N CYS A 179 8.75 5.23 8.13
CA CYS A 179 8.22 4.02 7.52
C CYS A 179 7.66 3.04 8.58
N SER A 180 7.98 3.27 9.86
CA SER A 180 7.51 2.45 10.99
C SER A 180 5.99 2.46 11.20
N THR A 181 5.28 3.40 10.59
CA THR A 181 3.81 3.45 10.65
C THR A 181 3.14 2.63 9.55
N LEU A 182 3.90 2.25 8.50
CA LEU A 182 3.40 1.45 7.41
C LEU A 182 3.63 -0.03 7.71
N ARG A 183 2.62 -0.83 7.46
CA ARG A 183 2.80 -2.28 7.35
C ARG A 183 3.00 -2.63 5.89
N VAL A 184 4.18 -3.12 5.55
CA VAL A 184 4.54 -3.53 4.19
C VAL A 184 4.85 -5.01 4.20
N GLU A 185 4.15 -5.76 3.39
CA GLU A 185 4.38 -7.20 3.23
C GLU A 185 4.37 -7.60 1.75
N PRO A 186 5.14 -8.62 1.34
CA PRO A 186 5.06 -9.16 0.00
C PRO A 186 3.63 -9.59 -0.32
N LEU A 187 3.11 -9.28 -1.51
CA LEU A 187 1.72 -9.56 -1.88
C LEU A 187 1.37 -11.04 -1.73
N VAL A 188 2.29 -11.93 -2.09
CA VAL A 188 2.11 -13.40 -1.94
C VAL A 188 1.87 -13.80 -0.48
N SER A 189 2.61 -13.17 0.46
CA SER A 189 2.44 -13.42 1.90
C SER A 189 1.09 -12.90 2.39
N ALA A 190 0.69 -11.72 1.91
CA ALA A 190 -0.61 -11.12 2.23
C ALA A 190 -1.77 -12.01 1.76
N VAL A 191 -1.69 -12.53 0.53
CA VAL A 191 -2.72 -13.44 -0.03
C VAL A 191 -2.82 -14.70 0.81
N ARG A 192 -1.71 -15.36 1.12
CA ARG A 192 -1.70 -16.56 1.98
C ARG A 192 -2.36 -16.30 3.35
N ARG A 193 -2.00 -15.18 3.97
CA ARG A 193 -2.60 -14.79 5.26
C ARG A 193 -4.13 -14.60 5.14
N LEU A 194 -4.59 -13.98 4.06
CA LEU A 194 -6.03 -13.81 3.80
C LEU A 194 -6.74 -15.15 3.58
N GLU A 195 -6.13 -16.07 2.85
CA GLU A 195 -6.66 -17.43 2.64
C GLU A 195 -6.78 -18.19 3.98
N ASP A 196 -5.78 -18.11 4.85
CA ASP A 196 -5.81 -18.73 6.17
C ASP A 196 -6.90 -18.13 7.06
N CYS A 197 -7.03 -16.79 7.05
CA CYS A 197 -8.11 -16.10 7.76
C CYS A 197 -9.50 -16.53 7.24
N TYR A 198 -9.66 -16.61 5.92
CA TYR A 198 -10.91 -17.02 5.29
C TYR A 198 -11.28 -18.46 5.68
N ARG A 199 -10.30 -19.38 5.63
CA ARG A 199 -10.47 -20.77 6.08
C ARG A 199 -10.91 -20.83 7.54
N GLY A 200 -10.24 -20.10 8.43
CA GLY A 200 -10.60 -20.04 9.84
C GLY A 200 -12.01 -19.47 10.09
N LEU A 201 -12.45 -18.51 9.29
CA LEU A 201 -13.82 -17.98 9.36
C LEU A 201 -14.84 -19.05 8.90
N GLN A 202 -14.56 -19.77 7.83
CA GLN A 202 -15.42 -20.87 7.37
C GLN A 202 -15.59 -21.94 8.43
N GLU A 203 -14.50 -22.37 9.09
CA GLU A 203 -14.54 -23.34 10.18
C GLU A 203 -15.40 -22.83 11.34
N LYS A 204 -15.27 -21.57 11.73
CA LYS A 204 -16.12 -20.94 12.76
C LYS A 204 -17.60 -20.95 12.38
N ILE A 205 -17.92 -20.63 11.12
CA ILE A 205 -19.30 -20.68 10.63
C ILE A 205 -19.88 -22.08 10.78
N VAL A 206 -19.15 -23.11 10.33
CA VAL A 206 -19.59 -24.52 10.45
C VAL A 206 -19.81 -24.90 11.92
N GLN A 207 -18.90 -24.50 12.82
CA GLN A 207 -19.04 -24.74 14.25
C GLN A 207 -20.30 -24.07 14.83
N LEU A 208 -20.53 -22.79 14.48
CA LEU A 208 -21.70 -22.05 14.94
C LEU A 208 -23.00 -22.66 14.42
N GLU A 209 -23.04 -23.07 13.17
CA GLU A 209 -24.20 -23.78 12.60
C GLU A 209 -24.45 -25.12 13.31
N GLY A 210 -23.38 -25.87 13.61
CA GLY A 210 -23.47 -27.09 14.40
C GLY A 210 -24.06 -26.84 15.79
N LYS A 211 -23.56 -25.84 16.51
CA LYS A 211 -24.12 -25.43 17.81
C LYS A 211 -25.58 -25.04 17.73
N LYS A 212 -25.95 -24.23 16.70
CA LYS A 212 -27.33 -23.80 16.44
C LYS A 212 -28.26 -25.01 16.21
N ARG A 213 -27.82 -26.00 15.42
CA ARG A 213 -28.58 -27.24 15.18
C ARG A 213 -28.78 -28.04 16.49
N SER A 214 -27.72 -28.21 17.30
CA SER A 214 -27.80 -28.91 18.59
C SER A 214 -28.72 -28.21 19.57
N GLN A 215 -28.65 -26.85 19.64
CA GLN A 215 -29.58 -26.07 20.47
C GLN A 215 -31.02 -26.24 20.03
N LYS A 216 -31.29 -26.17 18.71
CA LYS A 216 -32.62 -26.37 18.15
C LYS A 216 -33.15 -27.78 18.48
N GLN A 217 -32.33 -28.82 18.38
CA GLN A 217 -32.70 -30.19 18.75
C GLN A 217 -33.04 -30.29 20.25
N LEU A 218 -32.22 -29.65 21.11
CA LEU A 218 -32.48 -29.61 22.54
C LEU A 218 -33.81 -28.92 22.84
N ILE A 219 -34.08 -27.77 22.27
CA ILE A 219 -35.35 -27.04 22.44
C ILE A 219 -36.53 -27.90 21.99
N THR A 220 -36.41 -28.54 20.81
CA THR A 220 -37.49 -29.42 20.32
C THR A 220 -37.69 -30.62 21.26
N SER A 221 -36.61 -31.23 21.78
CA SER A 221 -36.69 -32.32 22.71
C SER A 221 -37.32 -31.94 24.06
N LEU A 222 -37.05 -30.72 24.53
CA LEU A 222 -37.67 -30.15 25.71
C LEU A 222 -39.16 -29.84 25.52
N GLN A 223 -39.54 -29.29 24.36
CA GLN A 223 -40.92 -29.00 24.00
C GLN A 223 -41.77 -30.29 23.89
N ASN A 224 -41.19 -31.37 23.43
CA ASN A 224 -41.88 -32.66 23.28
C ASN A 224 -41.97 -33.49 24.60
N ARG A 225 -41.44 -33.00 25.73
CA ARG A 225 -41.59 -33.67 27.03
C ARG A 225 -43.00 -33.41 27.60
N PRO A 226 -43.68 -34.44 28.10
CA PRO A 226 -45.06 -34.30 28.60
C PRO A 226 -45.18 -33.28 29.74
N PHE A 227 -44.13 -33.08 30.55
CA PHE A 227 -44.11 -32.04 31.58
C PHE A 227 -44.08 -30.61 31.03
N TYR A 228 -43.56 -30.37 29.85
CA TYR A 228 -43.54 -29.03 29.23
C TYR A 228 -44.96 -28.53 28.93
N HIS A 229 -45.78 -29.40 28.37
CA HIS A 229 -47.21 -29.10 28.13
C HIS A 229 -48.03 -28.90 29.40
N LEU A 230 -47.66 -29.56 30.50
CA LEU A 230 -48.32 -29.39 31.80
C LEU A 230 -47.99 -28.05 32.46
N LEU A 231 -46.76 -27.58 32.33
CA LEU A 231 -46.33 -26.26 32.82
C LEU A 231 -46.97 -25.11 32.01
N HIS A 232 -47.01 -25.23 30.68
CA HIS A 232 -47.67 -24.25 29.84
C HIS A 232 -49.20 -24.23 29.97
N ARG A 233 -49.84 -25.38 30.36
CA ARG A 233 -51.28 -25.45 30.55
C ARG A 233 -51.74 -24.84 31.89
N LYS A 234 -50.84 -24.75 32.89
CA LYS A 234 -51.10 -24.13 34.20
C LYS A 234 -50.64 -22.67 34.28
N GLY A 235 -49.84 -22.20 33.33
CA GLY A 235 -49.33 -20.84 33.28
C GLY A 235 -50.08 -19.95 32.35
N GLY A 236 -51.39 -19.84 32.52
CA GLY A 236 -52.20 -18.82 31.84
C GLY A 236 -51.95 -17.38 32.32
N LEU A 237 -50.67 -17.06 32.67
CA LEU A 237 -50.25 -15.74 33.13
C LEU A 237 -48.76 -15.54 32.81
N LEU A 238 -48.39 -15.59 31.55
CA LEU A 238 -47.22 -14.84 31.06
C LEU A 238 -47.69 -14.07 29.81
N PRO A 239 -47.60 -12.73 29.81
CA PRO A 239 -47.86 -11.96 28.63
C PRO A 239 -46.95 -12.41 27.51
N ASP A 240 -47.50 -12.41 26.29
CA ASP A 240 -46.72 -12.52 25.05
C ASP A 240 -45.64 -11.42 25.05
N GLU A 241 -44.52 -11.67 25.72
CA GLU A 241 -43.29 -10.95 25.44
C GLU A 241 -42.90 -11.37 24.04
N LYS A 242 -43.29 -10.56 23.07
CA LYS A 242 -42.64 -10.49 21.78
C LYS A 242 -41.15 -10.60 22.05
N CYS A 243 -40.54 -11.71 21.64
CA CYS A 243 -39.08 -11.80 21.50
C CYS A 243 -38.69 -10.78 20.43
N ASP A 244 -38.69 -9.52 20.82
CA ASP A 244 -38.01 -8.49 20.06
C ASP A 244 -36.53 -8.95 20.04
N ALA A 245 -36.10 -9.19 18.84
CA ALA A 245 -34.74 -9.58 18.55
C ALA A 245 -33.79 -8.66 19.31
N LEU A 246 -33.08 -9.23 20.30
CA LEU A 246 -31.97 -8.54 20.92
C LEU A 246 -31.05 -8.06 19.82
N PRO A 247 -30.78 -6.75 19.74
CA PRO A 247 -29.84 -6.25 18.76
C PRO A 247 -28.52 -6.96 19.02
N LEU A 248 -28.01 -7.66 18.00
CA LEU A 248 -26.67 -8.19 17.96
C LEU A 248 -25.73 -7.00 18.21
N ARG A 249 -25.32 -6.83 19.47
CA ARG A 249 -24.22 -5.97 19.81
C ARG A 249 -23.03 -6.52 19.05
N ALA A 250 -22.61 -5.82 18.02
CA ALA A 250 -21.36 -6.08 17.35
C ALA A 250 -20.24 -5.87 18.39
N GLU A 251 -19.89 -6.94 19.08
CA GLU A 251 -18.65 -6.98 19.84
C GLU A 251 -17.51 -6.79 18.82
N LYS A 252 -16.84 -5.67 18.95
CA LYS A 252 -15.61 -5.40 18.25
C LYS A 252 -14.66 -6.58 18.50
N LEU A 253 -14.53 -7.45 17.51
CA LEU A 253 -13.47 -8.46 17.46
C LEU A 253 -12.14 -7.68 17.35
N SER A 254 -11.52 -7.42 18.50
CA SER A 254 -10.11 -7.06 18.57
C SER A 254 -9.32 -8.26 18.09
N LEU A 255 -8.75 -8.16 16.91
CA LEU A 255 -7.75 -9.10 16.42
C LEU A 255 -6.53 -9.03 17.35
N PRO A 256 -5.96 -10.16 17.79
CA PRO A 256 -4.71 -10.15 18.51
C PRO A 256 -3.59 -9.63 17.59
N GLN A 257 -2.75 -8.80 18.18
CA GLN A 257 -1.54 -8.20 17.57
C GLN A 257 -0.51 -9.27 17.18
#